data_b9e83abe37bb9d7aea8364a6937a3316
#
_entry.id   b9e83abe37bb9d7aea8364a6937a3316
#
_cell.length_a   1.000
_cell.length_b   1.000
_cell.length_c   1.000
_cell.angle_alpha   90.00
_cell.angle_beta   90.00
_cell.angle_gamma   90.00
#
_symmetry.space_group_name_H-M   'P 1'
#
loop_
_entity.id
_entity.type
_entity.pdbx_description
1 polymer ?
#
loop_
_entity_poly.entity_id
_entity_poly.type
_entity_poly.pdbx_seq_one_letter_code
_entity_poly.pdbx_strand_id
1 'polypeptide(L)'
;MNTNLENKVENIVKLLDEKKGEDIEVFDLSDSDYIAKAVILANSLNEKHTLALLDFLKENKKKLNEDILGYDESEDWVVIDLNDILVHIMTPQYRMRYAIEEFLKELKEGKFNSTQEI
;
A
#
# COMPACT_ATOMS: atom_id res chain seq x y z
N MET A 1 7.01 -8.87 10.86
CA MET A 1 7.71 -8.90 9.56
C MET A 1 9.15 -9.34 9.76
N ASN A 2 9.73 -10.03 8.80
CA ASN A 2 11.15 -10.33 8.86
C ASN A 2 11.96 -9.10 8.38
N THR A 3 13.27 -9.14 8.63
CA THR A 3 14.15 -8.00 8.32
C THR A 3 14.12 -7.60 6.84
N ASN A 4 14.06 -8.58 5.94
CA ASN A 4 14.04 -8.32 4.51
C ASN A 4 12.77 -7.57 4.10
N LEU A 5 11.63 -8.01 4.61
CA LEU A 5 10.35 -7.36 4.36
C LEU A 5 10.32 -5.96 4.96
N GLU A 6 10.84 -5.79 6.18
CA GLU A 6 10.92 -4.47 6.81
C GLU A 6 11.75 -3.50 5.98
N ASN A 7 12.88 -3.95 5.44
CA ASN A 7 13.72 -3.10 4.61
C ASN A 7 13.02 -2.66 3.33
N LYS A 8 12.27 -3.56 2.71
CA LYS A 8 11.50 -3.22 1.52
C LYS A 8 10.41 -2.20 1.84
N VAL A 9 9.70 -2.41 2.94
CA VAL A 9 8.66 -1.48 3.39
C VAL A 9 9.27 -0.09 3.65
N GLU A 10 10.39 -0.03 4.35
CA GLU A 10 11.04 1.24 4.64
C GLU A 10 11.45 1.99 3.37
N ASN A 11 11.96 1.27 2.37
CA ASN A 11 12.34 1.88 1.10
C ASN A 11 11.14 2.49 0.39
N ILE A 12 10.03 1.77 0.38
CA ILE A 12 8.80 2.27 -0.23
C ILE A 12 8.29 3.50 0.50
N VAL A 13 8.26 3.46 1.84
CA VAL A 13 7.81 4.59 2.65
C VAL A 13 8.68 5.83 2.39
N LYS A 14 10.00 5.66 2.29
CA LYS A 14 10.89 6.76 1.99
C LYS A 14 10.62 7.39 0.63
N LEU A 15 10.37 6.56 -0.37
CA LEU A 15 10.05 7.07 -1.72
C LEU A 15 8.73 7.84 -1.73
N LEU A 16 7.71 7.30 -1.05
CA LEU A 16 6.43 7.98 -0.95
C LEU A 16 6.56 9.32 -0.24
N ASP A 17 7.34 9.35 0.83
CA ASP A 17 7.57 10.58 1.58
C ASP A 17 8.34 11.61 0.76
N GLU A 18 9.35 11.20 0.00
CA GLU A 18 10.11 12.08 -0.88
C GLU A 18 9.22 12.82 -1.88
N LYS A 19 8.17 12.14 -2.36
CA LYS A 19 7.26 12.70 -3.35
C LYS A 19 5.98 13.25 -2.70
N LYS A 20 6.04 13.58 -1.41
CA LYS A 20 4.98 14.26 -0.68
C LYS A 20 3.73 13.41 -0.43
N GLY A 21 3.86 12.09 -0.39
CA GLY A 21 2.79 11.25 0.11
C GLY A 21 2.50 11.60 1.56
N GLU A 22 1.21 11.63 1.93
CA GLU A 22 0.79 12.01 3.27
C GLU A 22 0.10 10.86 3.99
N ASP A 23 0.04 10.95 5.31
CA ASP A 23 -0.64 9.95 6.16
C ASP A 23 -0.28 8.52 5.79
N ILE A 24 1.02 8.29 5.64
CA ILE A 24 1.54 6.98 5.26
C ILE A 24 1.40 6.03 6.45
N GLU A 25 0.70 4.92 6.24
CA GLU A 25 0.55 3.89 7.27
C GLU A 25 0.97 2.53 6.73
N VAL A 26 1.56 1.73 7.60
CA VAL A 26 2.00 0.38 7.26
C VAL A 26 1.22 -0.61 8.10
N PHE A 27 0.65 -1.62 7.44
CA PHE A 27 -0.06 -2.71 8.12
C PHE A 27 0.73 -4.00 7.93
N ASP A 28 1.16 -4.58 9.03
CA ASP A 28 1.83 -5.87 9.04
C ASP A 28 0.76 -6.96 9.09
N LEU A 29 0.58 -7.66 7.99
CA LEU A 29 -0.40 -8.73 7.86
C LEU A 29 0.25 -10.10 7.74
N SER A 30 1.52 -10.22 8.11
CA SER A 30 2.27 -11.47 7.96
C SER A 30 1.68 -12.63 8.76
N ASP A 31 0.95 -12.34 9.82
CA ASP A 31 0.31 -13.38 10.65
C ASP A 31 -1.16 -13.61 10.27
N SER A 32 -1.63 -12.99 9.19
CA SER A 32 -3.00 -13.14 8.73
C SER A 32 -3.07 -14.04 7.49
N ASP A 33 -4.28 -14.36 7.06
CA ASP A 33 -4.53 -15.14 5.84
C ASP A 33 -4.60 -14.28 4.58
N TYR A 34 -4.26 -13.01 4.70
CA TYR A 34 -4.36 -12.09 3.56
C TYR A 34 -3.29 -12.43 2.51
N ILE A 35 -3.57 -12.04 1.25
CA ILE A 35 -2.67 -12.33 0.11
C ILE A 35 -1.35 -11.59 0.19
N ALA A 36 -1.30 -10.44 0.86
CA ALA A 36 -0.07 -9.68 1.05
C ALA A 36 0.38 -9.77 2.49
N LYS A 37 1.68 -9.76 2.71
CA LYS A 37 2.26 -9.78 4.06
C LYS A 37 2.32 -8.39 4.67
N ALA A 38 2.30 -7.36 3.84
CA ALA A 38 2.24 -5.98 4.31
C ALA A 38 1.43 -5.15 3.31
N VAL A 39 0.73 -4.16 3.83
CA VAL A 39 -0.01 -3.19 3.02
C VAL A 39 0.43 -1.80 3.46
N ILE A 40 0.72 -0.95 2.51
CA ILE A 40 1.11 0.43 2.76
C ILE A 40 0.02 1.33 2.18
N LEU A 41 -0.50 2.24 2.99
CA LEU A 41 -1.45 3.25 2.55
C LEU A 41 -0.78 4.60 2.52
N ALA A 42 -1.04 5.38 1.49
CA ALA A 42 -0.56 6.76 1.41
C ALA A 42 -1.64 7.64 0.79
N ASN A 43 -1.75 8.86 1.26
CA ASN A 43 -2.65 9.84 0.69
C ASN A 43 -1.92 10.68 -0.35
N SER A 44 -2.61 10.94 -1.46
CA SER A 44 -2.18 11.93 -2.45
C SER A 44 -2.98 13.22 -2.21
N LEU A 45 -2.51 14.31 -2.82
CA LEU A 45 -3.19 15.60 -2.71
C LEU A 45 -4.38 15.71 -3.67
N ASN A 46 -4.28 15.03 -4.80
CA ASN A 46 -5.29 15.06 -5.86
C ASN A 46 -4.97 13.95 -6.87
N GLU A 47 -5.81 13.81 -7.89
CA GLU A 47 -5.65 12.79 -8.92
C GLU A 47 -4.29 12.84 -9.62
N LYS A 48 -3.84 14.04 -9.94
CA LYS A 48 -2.56 14.24 -10.61
C LYS A 48 -1.40 13.76 -9.75
N HIS A 49 -1.47 14.06 -8.46
CA HIS A 49 -0.45 13.63 -7.49
C HIS A 49 -0.47 12.11 -7.32
N THR A 50 -1.65 11.49 -7.37
CA THR A 50 -1.77 10.03 -7.30
C THR A 50 -0.94 9.38 -8.41
N LEU A 51 -1.09 9.85 -9.64
CA LEU A 51 -0.34 9.32 -10.78
C LEU A 51 1.15 9.64 -10.68
N ALA A 52 1.50 10.82 -10.15
CA ALA A 52 2.90 11.19 -9.96
C ALA A 52 3.60 10.28 -8.96
N LEU A 53 2.90 9.88 -7.89
CA LEU A 53 3.45 8.93 -6.93
C LEU A 53 3.67 7.55 -7.55
N LEU A 54 2.71 7.08 -8.35
CA LEU A 54 2.87 5.82 -9.08
C LEU A 54 4.08 5.88 -10.01
N ASP A 55 4.18 6.94 -10.81
CA ASP A 55 5.30 7.10 -11.74
C ASP A 55 6.64 7.15 -11.01
N PHE A 56 6.69 7.82 -9.87
CA PHE A 56 7.91 7.91 -9.08
C PHE A 56 8.37 6.54 -8.59
N LEU A 57 7.43 5.71 -8.12
CA LEU A 57 7.77 4.35 -7.70
C LEU A 57 8.27 3.52 -8.88
N LYS A 58 7.62 3.64 -10.04
CA LYS A 58 8.05 2.92 -11.25
C LYS A 58 9.45 3.33 -11.69
N GLU A 59 9.76 4.62 -11.62
CA GLU A 59 11.08 5.14 -11.98
C GLU A 59 12.18 4.70 -11.01
N ASN A 60 11.82 4.39 -9.78
CA ASN A 60 12.77 4.04 -8.73
C ASN A 60 12.71 2.56 -8.35
N LYS A 61 12.27 1.71 -9.26
CA LYS A 61 12.11 0.27 -8.97
C LYS A 61 13.38 -0.41 -8.51
N LYS A 62 14.55 0.09 -8.91
CA LYS A 62 15.83 -0.46 -8.44
C LYS A 62 16.02 -0.24 -6.94
N LYS A 63 15.55 0.90 -6.43
CA LYS A 63 15.62 1.20 -5.00
C LYS A 63 14.64 0.36 -4.20
N LEU A 64 13.57 -0.11 -4.84
CA LEU A 64 12.58 -0.96 -4.20
C LEU A 64 13.12 -2.37 -3.94
N ASN A 65 14.14 -2.76 -4.70
CA ASN A 65 14.70 -4.11 -4.67
C ASN A 65 13.62 -5.18 -4.87
N GLU A 66 12.63 -4.85 -5.69
CA GLU A 66 11.48 -5.71 -5.97
C GLU A 66 10.86 -5.28 -7.28
N ASP A 67 10.36 -6.23 -8.05
CA ASP A 67 9.67 -5.91 -9.30
C ASP A 67 8.22 -5.55 -9.03
N ILE A 68 7.72 -4.58 -9.78
CA ILE A 68 6.30 -4.28 -9.78
C ILE A 68 5.61 -5.32 -10.65
N LEU A 69 4.81 -6.20 -10.03
CA LEU A 69 4.14 -7.28 -10.75
C LEU A 69 2.94 -6.77 -11.53
N GLY A 70 2.34 -5.69 -11.07
CA GLY A 70 1.20 -5.10 -11.74
C GLY A 70 0.67 -3.92 -10.96
N TYR A 71 -0.24 -3.19 -11.56
CA TYR A 71 -0.94 -2.12 -10.85
C TYR A 71 -2.28 -1.88 -11.53
N ASP A 72 -3.23 -1.42 -10.70
CA ASP A 72 -4.51 -0.92 -11.19
C ASP A 72 -4.61 0.54 -10.87
N GLU A 73 -5.10 1.34 -11.78
CA GLU A 73 -5.24 2.77 -11.55
C GLU A 73 -6.64 3.26 -11.90
N SER A 74 -7.09 4.24 -11.12
CA SER A 74 -8.29 5.01 -11.40
C SER A 74 -7.99 6.44 -11.02
N GLU A 75 -8.97 7.33 -11.14
CA GLU A 75 -8.74 8.75 -10.90
C GLU A 75 -8.28 9.06 -9.48
N ASP A 76 -8.88 8.40 -8.49
CA ASP A 76 -8.65 8.69 -7.07
C ASP A 76 -7.81 7.64 -6.35
N TRP A 77 -7.42 6.59 -7.04
CA TRP A 77 -6.86 5.43 -6.36
C TRP A 77 -5.98 4.61 -7.29
N VAL A 78 -4.85 4.19 -6.73
CA VAL A 78 -3.91 3.29 -7.41
C VAL A 78 -3.53 2.20 -6.41
N VAL A 79 -3.52 0.96 -6.87
CA VAL A 79 -2.94 -0.13 -6.08
C VAL A 79 -1.79 -0.74 -6.87
N ILE A 80 -0.67 -0.96 -6.20
CA ILE A 80 0.55 -1.48 -6.82
C ILE A 80 0.89 -2.80 -6.14
N ASP A 81 1.04 -3.84 -6.96
CA ASP A 81 1.39 -5.18 -6.49
C ASP A 81 2.89 -5.41 -6.58
N LEU A 82 3.52 -5.57 -5.43
CA LEU A 82 4.94 -5.84 -5.31
C LEU A 82 5.19 -7.24 -4.73
N ASN A 83 4.27 -8.17 -4.99
CA ASN A 83 4.29 -9.54 -4.50
C ASN A 83 3.85 -9.62 -3.02
N ASP A 84 4.77 -9.51 -2.08
CA ASP A 84 4.43 -9.60 -0.65
C ASP A 84 3.87 -8.30 -0.09
N ILE A 85 3.92 -7.22 -0.86
CA ILE A 85 3.52 -5.88 -0.42
C ILE A 85 2.54 -5.29 -1.41
N LEU A 86 1.42 -4.78 -0.90
CA LEU A 86 0.50 -3.97 -1.70
C LEU A 86 0.62 -2.52 -1.25
N VAL A 87 0.73 -1.63 -2.21
CA VAL A 87 0.79 -0.18 -1.94
C VAL A 87 -0.48 0.44 -2.49
N HIS A 88 -1.25 1.08 -1.63
CA HIS A 88 -2.45 1.82 -2.01
C HIS A 88 -2.16 3.31 -1.89
N ILE A 89 -2.30 4.02 -3.00
CA ILE A 89 -2.17 5.47 -3.05
C ILE A 89 -3.53 6.03 -3.41
N MET A 90 -4.07 6.94 -2.63
CA MET A 90 -5.43 7.41 -2.83
C MET A 90 -5.62 8.81 -2.27
N THR A 91 -6.64 9.50 -2.75
CA THR A 91 -7.02 10.78 -2.17
C THR A 91 -7.62 10.54 -0.78
N PRO A 92 -7.54 11.53 0.12
CA PRO A 92 -8.16 11.39 1.46
C PRO A 92 -9.66 11.06 1.40
N GLN A 93 -10.36 11.62 0.43
CA GLN A 93 -11.79 11.38 0.25
C GLN A 93 -12.07 9.91 -0.07
N TYR A 94 -11.26 9.33 -0.96
CA TYR A 94 -11.38 7.92 -1.31
C TYR A 94 -11.12 7.02 -0.09
N ARG A 95 -10.04 7.31 0.63
CA ARG A 95 -9.63 6.53 1.79
C ARG A 95 -10.71 6.51 2.86
N MET A 96 -11.32 7.66 3.12
CA MET A 96 -12.41 7.78 4.09
C MET A 96 -13.66 7.05 3.62
N ARG A 97 -14.02 7.24 2.35
CA ARG A 97 -15.25 6.67 1.78
C ARG A 97 -15.30 5.15 1.85
N TYR A 98 -14.19 4.51 1.59
CA TYR A 98 -14.14 3.04 1.51
C TYR A 98 -13.64 2.37 2.78
N ALA A 99 -13.33 3.15 3.81
CA ALA A 99 -12.90 2.62 5.12
C ALA A 99 -11.82 1.55 5.03
N ILE A 100 -10.87 1.75 4.10
CA ILE A 100 -9.80 0.77 3.83
C ILE A 100 -8.95 0.51 5.07
N GLU A 101 -8.64 1.57 5.78
CA GLU A 101 -7.82 1.52 6.99
C GLU A 101 -8.47 0.66 8.07
N GLU A 102 -9.76 0.80 8.25
CA GLU A 102 -10.52 0.04 9.23
C GLU A 102 -10.54 -1.44 8.88
N PHE A 103 -10.75 -1.76 7.59
CA PHE A 103 -10.70 -3.12 7.10
C PHE A 103 -9.34 -3.78 7.39
N LEU A 104 -8.24 -3.06 7.13
CA LEU A 104 -6.90 -3.58 7.36
C LEU A 104 -6.61 -3.78 8.84
N LYS A 105 -7.10 -2.91 9.71
CA LYS A 105 -6.97 -3.07 11.14
C LYS A 105 -7.68 -4.32 11.63
N GLU A 106 -8.87 -4.56 11.10
CA GLU A 106 -9.64 -5.76 11.45
C GLU A 106 -8.96 -7.04 10.97
N LEU A 107 -8.35 -7.01 9.79
CA LEU A 107 -7.56 -8.14 9.29
C LEU A 107 -6.38 -8.43 10.22
N LYS A 108 -5.69 -7.40 10.65
CA LYS A 108 -4.54 -7.53 11.53
C LYS A 108 -4.93 -8.12 12.89
N GLU A 109 -6.12 -7.76 13.37
CA GLU A 109 -6.64 -8.26 14.63
C GLU A 109 -7.23 -9.67 14.52
N GLY A 110 -7.28 -10.24 13.32
CA GLY A 110 -7.82 -11.55 13.08
C GLY A 110 -9.35 -11.64 13.07
N LYS A 111 -10.02 -10.51 12.90
CA LYS A 111 -11.49 -10.46 12.86
C LYS A 111 -12.09 -10.96 11.56
N PHE A 112 -11.30 -10.91 10.50
CA PHE A 112 -11.71 -11.46 9.20
C PHE A 112 -10.71 -12.50 8.76
N ASN A 113 -11.21 -13.57 8.18
CA ASN A 113 -10.37 -14.54 7.50
C ASN A 113 -11.16 -15.06 6.31
N SER A 114 -10.52 -15.83 5.44
CA SER A 114 -11.14 -16.31 4.22
C SER A 114 -12.38 -17.19 4.45
N THR A 115 -12.50 -17.79 5.62
CA THR A 115 -13.63 -18.67 5.91
C THR A 115 -14.83 -17.92 6.47
N GLN A 116 -14.66 -16.68 6.91
CA GLN A 116 -15.71 -15.87 7.51
C GLN A 116 -16.50 -15.05 6.49
N GLU A 117 -16.03 -14.97 5.29
CA GLU A 117 -16.64 -14.16 4.23
C GLU A 117 -17.77 -14.86 3.48
N ILE A 118 -18.08 -16.01 3.87
CA ILE A 118 -19.08 -16.83 3.18
C ILE A 118 -20.51 -16.40 3.50
#